data_84bf4485f365705bb48b20cec6b713a1
#
_entry.id   84bf4485f365705bb48b20cec6b713a1
#
_cell.length_a   1.000
_cell.length_b   1.000
_cell.length_c   1.000
_cell.angle_alpha   90.00
_cell.angle_beta   90.00
_cell.angle_gamma   90.00
#
_symmetry.space_group_name_H-M   'P 1'
#
loop_
_entity.id
_entity.type
_entity.pdbx_description
1 polymer ?
#
loop_
_entity_poly.entity_id
_entity_poly.type
_entity_poly.pdbx_seq_one_letter_code
_entity_poly.pdbx_strand_id
1 'polypeptide(L)'
;YEMTSSLVGSEMCIRDRTITVLTTASMETISNAKMTNASGVQNLVKNLGAAIGTSLVATMVSRYSQAFQHNMVGFLDPNNPVYAERLASMTSFFCQFDVYAVAFQKAQGMLYNQLLQQSTLCAYMETFRVWGIVTFVCLPLLLLYKNKSKA
;
A
#
# COMPACT_ATOMS: atom_id res chain seq x y z
N TYR A 1 19.04 -13.33 -1.71
CA TYR A 1 18.66 -12.77 -3.03
C TYR A 1 17.73 -13.68 -3.84
N GLU A 2 17.70 -14.99 -3.61
CA GLU A 2 16.87 -15.93 -4.38
C GLU A 2 15.40 -16.01 -3.90
N MET A 3 15.11 -15.69 -2.64
CA MET A 3 13.73 -15.75 -2.11
C MET A 3 12.82 -14.66 -2.66
N THR A 4 13.35 -13.48 -2.98
CA THR A 4 12.58 -12.36 -3.55
C THR A 4 12.17 -12.60 -5.00
N SER A 5 13.00 -13.27 -5.80
CA SER A 5 12.68 -13.58 -7.20
C SER A 5 11.60 -14.65 -7.34
N SER A 6 11.54 -15.62 -6.42
CA SER A 6 10.50 -16.65 -6.39
C SER A 6 9.12 -16.09 -5.99
N LEU A 7 9.07 -15.16 -5.03
CA LEU A 7 7.84 -14.49 -4.61
C LEU A 7 7.27 -13.60 -5.73
N VAL A 8 8.11 -12.80 -6.39
CA VAL A 8 7.71 -11.95 -7.52
C VAL A 8 7.17 -12.77 -8.68
N GLY A 9 7.77 -13.93 -8.97
CA GLY A 9 7.29 -14.83 -10.02
C GLY A 9 5.92 -15.45 -9.73
N SER A 10 5.63 -15.80 -8.48
CA SER A 10 4.33 -16.38 -8.10
C SER A 10 3.19 -15.35 -8.12
N GLU A 11 3.44 -14.13 -7.70
CA GLU A 11 2.44 -13.05 -7.73
C GLU A 11 2.07 -12.65 -9.16
N MET A 12 3.04 -12.59 -10.08
CA MET A 12 2.76 -12.37 -11.50
C MET A 12 1.91 -13.48 -12.08
N CYS A 13 2.16 -14.74 -11.72
CA CYS A 13 1.41 -15.88 -12.23
C CYS A 13 -0.06 -15.89 -11.75
N ILE A 14 -0.33 -15.53 -10.50
CA ILE A 14 -1.70 -15.41 -9.95
C ILE A 14 -2.44 -14.25 -10.60
N ARG A 15 -1.79 -13.12 -10.75
CA ARG A 15 -2.35 -11.93 -11.39
C ARG A 15 -2.71 -12.19 -12.85
N ASP A 16 -1.82 -12.83 -13.61
CA ASP A 16 -2.06 -13.15 -15.02
C ASP A 16 -3.21 -14.15 -15.19
N ARG A 17 -3.30 -15.17 -14.35
CA ARG A 17 -4.44 -16.10 -14.37
C ARG A 17 -5.77 -15.41 -14.12
N THR A 18 -5.85 -14.56 -13.12
CA THR A 18 -7.09 -13.86 -12.77
C THR A 18 -7.52 -12.90 -13.88
N ILE A 19 -6.58 -12.15 -14.44
CA ILE A 19 -6.85 -11.20 -15.53
C ILE A 19 -7.26 -11.94 -16.81
N THR A 20 -6.61 -13.06 -17.11
CA THR A 20 -6.93 -13.86 -18.31
C THR A 20 -8.33 -14.43 -18.24
N VAL A 21 -8.73 -15.02 -17.11
CA VAL A 21 -10.09 -15.56 -16.94
C VAL A 21 -11.13 -14.44 -17.05
N LEU A 22 -10.87 -13.27 -16.45
CA LEU A 22 -11.78 -12.13 -16.49
C LEU A 22 -11.92 -11.56 -17.91
N THR A 23 -10.80 -11.46 -18.64
CA THR A 23 -10.81 -11.00 -20.04
C THR A 23 -11.53 -11.99 -20.96
N THR A 24 -11.30 -13.29 -20.80
CA THR A 24 -11.98 -14.32 -21.60
C THR A 24 -13.48 -14.30 -21.34
N ALA A 25 -13.92 -14.26 -20.09
CA ALA A 25 -15.33 -14.20 -19.71
C ALA A 25 -16.04 -12.93 -20.25
N SER A 26 -15.33 -11.79 -20.29
CA SER A 26 -15.90 -10.54 -20.82
C SER A 26 -16.02 -10.54 -22.35
N MET A 27 -15.24 -11.37 -23.05
CA MET A 27 -15.25 -11.47 -24.52
C MET A 27 -16.18 -12.56 -25.06
N GLU A 28 -16.64 -13.50 -24.22
CA GLU A 28 -17.43 -14.66 -24.61
C GLU A 28 -18.76 -14.31 -25.29
N THR A 29 -19.34 -13.17 -24.93
CA THR A 29 -20.63 -12.68 -25.48
C THR A 29 -20.49 -11.80 -26.73
N ILE A 30 -19.26 -11.56 -27.23
CA ILE A 30 -19.01 -10.61 -28.32
C ILE A 30 -18.78 -11.35 -29.63
N SER A 31 -19.49 -10.91 -30.70
CA SER A 31 -19.32 -11.44 -32.05
C SER A 31 -17.91 -11.21 -32.58
N ASN A 32 -17.32 -12.20 -33.26
CA ASN A 32 -15.97 -12.18 -33.81
C ASN A 32 -15.65 -10.94 -34.65
N ALA A 33 -16.64 -10.40 -35.38
CA ALA A 33 -16.49 -9.19 -36.22
C ALA A 33 -16.22 -7.91 -35.38
N LYS A 34 -16.61 -7.87 -34.12
CA LYS A 34 -16.46 -6.72 -33.19
C LYS A 34 -15.37 -6.93 -32.14
N MET A 35 -14.68 -8.08 -32.15
CA MET A 35 -13.72 -8.49 -31.12
C MET A 35 -12.52 -7.53 -31.01
N THR A 36 -12.03 -7.02 -32.13
CA THR A 36 -10.91 -6.06 -32.16
C THR A 36 -11.28 -4.74 -31.48
N ASN A 37 -12.47 -4.20 -31.77
CA ASN A 37 -12.94 -2.96 -31.16
C ASN A 37 -13.21 -3.15 -29.65
N ALA A 38 -13.79 -4.29 -29.27
CA ALA A 38 -14.05 -4.61 -27.88
C ALA A 38 -12.77 -4.75 -27.05
N SER A 39 -11.72 -5.38 -27.60
CA SER A 39 -10.42 -5.49 -26.93
C SER A 39 -9.74 -4.14 -26.74
N GLY A 40 -9.87 -3.21 -27.71
CA GLY A 40 -9.38 -1.85 -27.60
C GLY A 40 -10.04 -1.08 -26.46
N VAL A 41 -11.38 -1.12 -26.39
CA VAL A 41 -12.15 -0.49 -25.31
C VAL A 41 -11.81 -1.10 -23.95
N GLN A 42 -11.69 -2.43 -23.87
CA GLN A 42 -11.33 -3.13 -22.64
C GLN A 42 -9.95 -2.71 -22.13
N ASN A 43 -8.94 -2.61 -23.00
CA ASN A 43 -7.61 -2.13 -22.63
C ASN A 43 -7.64 -0.68 -22.16
N LEU A 44 -8.42 0.18 -22.82
CA LEU A 44 -8.60 1.57 -22.40
C LEU A 44 -9.18 1.65 -20.96
N VAL A 45 -10.28 0.94 -20.72
CA VAL A 45 -10.94 0.92 -19.40
C VAL A 45 -10.00 0.35 -18.32
N LYS A 46 -9.25 -0.71 -18.64
CA LYS A 46 -8.26 -1.30 -17.73
C LYS A 46 -7.16 -0.30 -17.35
N ASN A 47 -6.61 0.42 -18.33
CA ASN A 47 -5.54 1.40 -18.09
C ASN A 47 -6.05 2.63 -17.31
N LEU A 48 -7.24 3.12 -17.64
CA LEU A 48 -7.88 4.20 -16.87
C LEU A 48 -8.17 3.77 -15.44
N GLY A 49 -8.73 2.57 -15.24
CA GLY A 49 -8.99 2.02 -13.93
C GLY A 49 -7.71 1.85 -13.09
N ALA A 50 -6.63 1.38 -13.71
CA ALA A 50 -5.33 1.26 -13.05
C ALA A 50 -4.77 2.64 -12.64
N ALA A 51 -4.83 3.64 -13.53
CA ALA A 51 -4.35 4.98 -13.24
C ALA A 51 -5.13 5.66 -12.10
N ILE A 52 -6.46 5.55 -12.13
CA ILE A 52 -7.31 6.07 -11.05
C ILE A 52 -7.04 5.33 -9.75
N GLY A 53 -6.94 4.00 -9.79
CA GLY A 53 -6.69 3.17 -8.61
C GLY A 53 -5.36 3.50 -7.93
N THR A 54 -4.28 3.60 -8.70
CA THR A 54 -2.95 3.95 -8.17
C THR A 54 -2.93 5.36 -7.57
N SER A 55 -3.57 6.34 -8.20
CA SER A 55 -3.68 7.70 -7.69
C SER A 55 -4.46 7.76 -6.36
N LEU A 56 -5.56 7.03 -6.27
CA LEU A 56 -6.35 6.95 -5.03
C LEU A 56 -5.54 6.33 -3.89
N VAL A 57 -4.88 5.18 -4.14
CA VAL A 57 -4.04 4.51 -3.13
C VAL A 57 -2.91 5.42 -2.68
N ALA A 58 -2.18 6.05 -3.60
CA ALA A 58 -1.09 6.96 -3.27
C ALA A 58 -1.57 8.15 -2.40
N THR A 59 -2.73 8.72 -2.75
CA THR A 59 -3.33 9.81 -1.97
C THR A 59 -3.74 9.36 -0.58
N MET A 60 -4.36 8.18 -0.45
CA MET A 60 -4.74 7.62 0.86
C MET A 60 -3.53 7.35 1.74
N VAL A 61 -2.50 6.69 1.21
CA VAL A 61 -1.26 6.41 1.94
C VAL A 61 -0.62 7.72 2.42
N SER A 62 -0.52 8.73 1.55
CA SER A 62 0.04 10.03 1.92
C SER A 62 -0.74 10.71 3.04
N ARG A 63 -2.07 10.75 2.95
CA ARG A 63 -2.94 11.35 3.98
C ARG A 63 -2.87 10.61 5.31
N TYR A 64 -2.95 9.29 5.29
CA TYR A 64 -2.84 8.48 6.50
C TYR A 64 -1.45 8.58 7.13
N SER A 65 -0.38 8.57 6.33
CA SER A 65 0.98 8.76 6.82
C SER A 65 1.15 10.09 7.56
N GLN A 66 0.62 11.19 6.99
CA GLN A 66 0.64 12.50 7.63
C GLN A 66 -0.17 12.53 8.93
N ALA A 67 -1.35 11.92 8.95
CA ALA A 67 -2.18 11.85 10.14
C ALA A 67 -1.51 11.04 11.26
N PHE A 68 -0.94 9.88 10.93
CA PHE A 68 -0.19 9.07 11.89
C PHE A 68 1.08 9.76 12.36
N GLN A 69 1.82 10.42 11.47
CA GLN A 69 2.98 11.22 11.83
C GLN A 69 2.61 12.31 12.83
N HIS A 70 1.54 13.06 12.58
CA HIS A 70 1.07 14.09 13.50
C HIS A 70 0.74 13.54 14.88
N ASN A 71 0.07 12.40 14.95
CA ASN A 71 -0.26 11.75 16.22
C ASN A 71 0.98 11.18 16.93
N MET A 72 1.96 10.68 16.17
CA MET A 72 3.16 10.05 16.73
C MET A 72 4.23 11.06 17.16
N VAL A 73 4.25 12.26 16.59
CA VAL A 73 5.22 13.32 16.97
C VAL A 73 5.09 13.67 18.46
N GLY A 74 3.89 13.59 19.04
CA GLY A 74 3.69 13.78 20.47
C GLY A 74 4.48 12.81 21.39
N PHE A 75 4.89 11.65 20.89
CA PHE A 75 5.73 10.70 21.64
C PHE A 75 7.22 11.07 21.63
N LEU A 76 7.65 11.98 20.75
CA LEU A 76 9.01 12.54 20.72
C LEU A 76 9.18 13.75 21.65
N ASP A 77 8.30 13.90 22.65
CA ASP A 77 8.42 14.95 23.65
C ASP A 77 9.60 14.63 24.60
N PRO A 78 10.49 15.60 24.87
CA PRO A 78 11.57 15.46 25.86
C PRO A 78 11.11 15.04 27.27
N ASN A 79 9.85 15.33 27.61
CA ASN A 79 9.25 14.91 28.88
C ASN A 79 8.85 13.43 28.92
N ASN A 80 8.87 12.74 27.77
CA ASN A 80 8.59 11.32 27.72
C ASN A 80 9.83 10.50 28.14
N PRO A 81 9.79 9.76 29.26
CA PRO A 81 10.94 9.02 29.78
C PRO A 81 11.44 7.97 28.79
N VAL A 82 10.55 7.34 28.01
CA VAL A 82 10.91 6.32 27.01
C VAL A 82 11.70 6.94 25.86
N TYR A 83 11.31 8.15 25.42
CA TYR A 83 12.05 8.88 24.40
C TYR A 83 13.43 9.29 24.90
N ALA A 84 13.50 9.85 26.12
CA ALA A 84 14.76 10.29 26.73
C ALA A 84 15.75 9.12 26.89
N GLU A 85 15.30 7.96 27.35
CA GLU A 85 16.11 6.75 27.48
C GLU A 85 16.63 6.26 26.13
N ARG A 86 15.76 6.17 25.11
CA ARG A 86 16.16 5.77 23.75
C ARG A 86 17.14 6.77 23.13
N LEU A 87 16.89 8.07 23.31
CA LEU A 87 17.78 9.11 22.80
C LEU A 87 19.16 9.04 23.46
N ALA A 88 19.22 8.84 24.78
CA ALA A 88 20.46 8.67 25.52
C ALA A 88 21.22 7.43 25.06
N SER A 89 20.55 6.30 24.91
CA SER A 89 21.13 5.05 24.42
C SER A 89 21.73 5.21 23.00
N MET A 90 20.98 5.81 22.07
CA MET A 90 21.48 6.04 20.72
C MET A 90 22.61 7.08 20.67
N THR A 91 22.52 8.13 21.48
CA THR A 91 23.60 9.14 21.58
C THR A 91 24.89 8.50 22.11
N SER A 92 24.80 7.65 23.12
CA SER A 92 25.99 6.93 23.66
C SER A 92 26.64 6.03 22.62
N PHE A 93 25.84 5.38 21.77
CA PHE A 93 26.37 4.57 20.66
C PHE A 93 27.10 5.43 19.64
N PHE A 94 26.53 6.57 19.22
CA PHE A 94 27.16 7.44 18.24
C PHE A 94 28.38 8.21 18.82
N CYS A 95 28.43 8.45 20.12
CA CYS A 95 29.59 9.07 20.78
C CYS A 95 30.87 8.23 20.69
N GLN A 96 30.77 6.95 20.30
CA GLN A 96 31.95 6.11 20.04
C GLN A 96 32.70 6.52 18.77
N PHE A 97 32.00 7.20 17.83
CA PHE A 97 32.51 7.54 16.51
C PHE A 97 32.58 9.06 16.25
N ASP A 98 31.77 9.86 16.96
CA ASP A 98 31.58 11.28 16.71
C ASP A 98 31.60 12.10 18.03
N VAL A 99 31.82 13.41 17.88
CA VAL A 99 31.69 14.37 18.99
C VAL A 99 30.22 14.42 19.47
N TYR A 100 30.02 14.57 20.78
CA TYR A 100 28.70 14.54 21.43
C TYR A 100 27.61 15.37 20.73
N ALA A 101 27.92 16.60 20.28
CA ALA A 101 26.95 17.46 19.59
C ALA A 101 26.45 16.85 18.26
N VAL A 102 27.33 16.22 17.49
CA VAL A 102 27.01 15.55 16.22
C VAL A 102 26.29 14.24 16.48
N ALA A 103 26.75 13.48 17.49
CA ALA A 103 26.12 12.23 17.91
C ALA A 103 24.66 12.44 18.34
N PHE A 104 24.39 13.50 19.07
CA PHE A 104 23.04 13.86 19.52
C PHE A 104 22.12 14.19 18.34
N GLN A 105 22.58 14.99 17.37
CA GLN A 105 21.81 15.31 16.16
C GLN A 105 21.53 14.06 15.30
N LYS A 106 22.52 13.18 15.16
CA LYS A 106 22.35 11.89 14.45
C LYS A 106 21.33 11.00 15.14
N ALA A 107 21.37 10.90 16.46
CA ALA A 107 20.41 10.12 17.24
C ALA A 107 18.98 10.65 17.10
N GLN A 108 18.79 11.97 17.15
CA GLN A 108 17.48 12.58 16.93
C GLN A 108 16.98 12.30 15.49
N GLY A 109 17.83 12.49 14.48
CA GLY A 109 17.49 12.22 13.09
C GLY A 109 17.11 10.76 12.84
N MET A 110 17.79 9.82 13.51
CA MET A 110 17.49 8.41 13.40
C MET A 110 16.14 8.04 14.04
N LEU A 111 15.85 8.58 15.23
CA LEU A 111 14.55 8.38 15.89
C LEU A 111 13.40 8.96 15.08
N TYR A 112 13.60 10.15 14.48
CA TYR A 112 12.60 10.75 13.60
C TYR A 112 12.38 9.91 12.33
N ASN A 113 13.43 9.38 11.71
CA ASN A 113 13.31 8.47 10.57
C ASN A 113 12.58 7.17 10.93
N GLN A 114 12.82 6.61 12.11
CA GLN A 114 12.07 5.45 12.60
C GLN A 114 10.58 5.77 12.76
N LEU A 115 10.23 6.94 13.29
CA LEU A 115 8.86 7.39 13.39
C LEU A 115 8.20 7.51 12.00
N LEU A 116 8.90 8.11 11.02
CA LEU A 116 8.41 8.20 9.65
C LEU A 116 8.13 6.83 9.02
N GLN A 117 9.02 5.87 9.23
CA GLN A 117 8.82 4.50 8.75
C GLN A 117 7.62 3.85 9.41
N GLN A 118 7.46 3.98 10.73
CA GLN A 118 6.31 3.43 11.46
C GLN A 118 5.00 4.08 11.03
N SER A 119 4.95 5.40 10.87
CA SER A 119 3.76 6.09 10.39
C SER A 119 3.35 5.65 8.99
N THR A 120 4.33 5.42 8.13
CA THR A 120 4.10 4.92 6.77
C THR A 120 3.58 3.48 6.77
N LEU A 121 4.14 2.61 7.60
CA LEU A 121 3.64 1.23 7.77
C LEU A 121 2.18 1.21 8.26
N CYS A 122 1.85 2.03 9.26
CA CYS A 122 0.47 2.16 9.74
C CYS A 122 -0.47 2.67 8.63
N ALA A 123 -0.01 3.63 7.81
CA ALA A 123 -0.78 4.14 6.68
C ALA A 123 -1.07 3.05 5.62
N TYR A 124 -0.08 2.20 5.32
CA TYR A 124 -0.31 1.05 4.44
C TYR A 124 -1.32 0.06 5.03
N MET A 125 -1.20 -0.29 6.31
CA MET A 125 -2.14 -1.21 6.96
C MET A 125 -3.58 -0.67 6.90
N GLU A 126 -3.80 0.62 7.19
CA GLU A 126 -5.14 1.22 7.08
C GLU A 126 -5.64 1.26 5.64
N THR A 127 -4.78 1.56 4.68
CA THR A 127 -5.15 1.53 3.27
C THR A 127 -5.58 0.12 2.84
N PHE A 128 -4.84 -0.91 3.19
CA PHE A 128 -5.22 -2.30 2.92
C PHE A 128 -6.53 -2.72 3.61
N ARG A 129 -6.75 -2.27 4.84
CA ARG A 129 -7.99 -2.51 5.57
C ARG A 129 -9.19 -1.92 4.85
N VAL A 130 -9.09 -0.67 4.39
CA VAL A 130 -10.17 0.00 3.63
C VAL A 130 -10.46 -0.76 2.34
N TRP A 131 -9.44 -1.10 1.55
CA TRP A 131 -9.61 -1.87 0.31
C TRP A 131 -10.14 -3.28 0.56
N GLY A 132 -9.73 -3.93 1.65
CA GLY A 132 -10.28 -5.21 2.07
C GLY A 132 -11.79 -5.13 2.36
N ILE A 133 -12.23 -4.09 3.06
CA ILE A 133 -13.66 -3.86 3.33
C ILE A 133 -14.43 -3.60 2.03
N VAL A 134 -13.89 -2.77 1.13
CA VAL A 134 -14.51 -2.48 -0.17
C VAL A 134 -14.70 -3.76 -0.99
N THR A 135 -13.67 -4.60 -1.09
CA THR A 135 -13.78 -5.88 -1.83
C THR A 135 -14.76 -6.83 -1.17
N PHE A 136 -14.80 -6.88 0.16
CA PHE A 136 -15.75 -7.73 0.89
C PHE A 136 -17.20 -7.30 0.68
N VAL A 137 -17.47 -6.00 0.57
CA VAL A 137 -18.82 -5.46 0.27
C VAL A 137 -19.19 -5.69 -1.21
N CYS A 138 -18.23 -5.64 -2.13
CA CYS A 138 -18.49 -5.88 -3.55
C CYS A 138 -18.86 -7.34 -3.86
N LEU A 139 -18.33 -8.31 -3.10
CA LEU A 139 -18.61 -9.73 -3.31
C LEU A 139 -20.11 -10.10 -3.27
N PRO A 140 -20.88 -9.76 -2.22
CA PRO A 140 -22.31 -10.06 -2.17
C PRO A 140 -23.11 -9.31 -3.24
N LEU A 141 -22.70 -8.09 -3.63
CA LEU A 141 -23.34 -7.36 -4.72
C LEU A 141 -23.24 -8.10 -6.05
N LEU A 142 -22.09 -8.68 -6.35
CA LEU A 142 -21.89 -9.51 -7.54
C LEU A 142 -22.74 -10.79 -7.51
N LEU A 143 -22.90 -11.42 -6.33
CA LEU A 143 -23.74 -12.60 -6.19
C LEU A 143 -25.23 -12.28 -6.38
N LEU A 144 -25.69 -11.15 -5.88
CA LEU A 144 -27.07 -10.66 -6.08
C LEU A 144 -27.35 -10.36 -7.56
N TYR A 145 -26.38 -9.75 -8.26
CA TYR A 145 -26.51 -9.47 -9.69
C TYR A 145 -26.64 -10.75 -10.53
N LYS A 146 -25.80 -11.76 -10.24
CA LYS A 146 -25.84 -13.06 -10.91
C LYS A 146 -27.19 -13.78 -10.72
N ASN A 147 -27.81 -13.65 -9.58
CA ASN A 147 -29.11 -14.28 -9.31
C ASN A 147 -30.25 -13.63 -10.12
N LYS A 148 -30.17 -12.31 -10.34
CA LYS A 148 -31.17 -11.57 -11.13
C LYS A 148 -31.08 -11.82 -12.64
N SER A 149 -29.90 -12.23 -13.14
CA SER A 149 -29.68 -12.56 -14.57
C SER A 149 -30.19 -13.97 -14.96
N LYS A 150 -30.57 -14.80 -13.98
CA LYS A 150 -31.14 -16.14 -14.19
C LYS A 150 -32.66 -16.21 -14.06
N ALA A 151 -33.30 -15.14 -13.66
CA ALA A 151 -34.77 -14.99 -13.60
C ALA A 151 -35.27 -14.19 -14.83
#